data_d694fcc8b36419a1f971b20c58b9d113
#
_entry.id   d694fcc8b36419a1f971b20c58b9d113
#
_cell.length_a   1.000
_cell.length_b   1.000
_cell.length_c   1.000
_cell.angle_alpha   90.00
_cell.angle_beta   90.00
_cell.angle_gamma   90.00
#
_symmetry.space_group_name_H-M   'P 1'
#
loop_
_entity.id
_entity.type
_entity.pdbx_description
1 polymer ?
#
loop_
_entity_poly.entity_id
_entity_poly.type
_entity_poly.pdbx_seq_one_letter_code
_entity_poly.pdbx_strand_id
1 'polypeptide(L)'
;FSPHYAHWLTKLTTWRYELPQGTPTSTHIANLVFLETDIKLIDLCNKHGITYTRYVDDLTFSSQQDFRHILNDILSIVTLGGFKLSYRKTKYSGNQTITGINVFLNKIDAPEKIIEKANAEKVTKSSTKPFTNYLDNIRKTNRTKRKPATNIGIANSGA
;
A
#
# COMPACT_ATOMS: atom_id res chain seq x y z
N PHE A 1 22.61 -6.08 15.18
CA PHE A 1 23.56 -5.00 15.51
C PHE A 1 23.84 -4.99 17.01
N SER A 2 25.08 -4.62 17.41
CA SER A 2 25.32 -4.38 18.83
C SER A 2 24.53 -3.13 19.28
N PRO A 3 24.15 -3.02 20.57
CA PRO A 3 23.40 -1.87 21.09
C PRO A 3 24.09 -0.52 20.81
N HIS A 4 25.42 -0.51 20.79
CA HIS A 4 26.22 0.69 20.50
C HIS A 4 26.00 1.19 19.07
N TYR A 5 26.08 0.31 18.07
CA TYR A 5 25.82 0.68 16.67
C TYR A 5 24.36 1.03 16.42
N ALA A 6 23.42 0.30 17.04
CA ALA A 6 22.01 0.61 16.96
C ALA A 6 21.70 2.03 17.46
N HIS A 7 22.32 2.44 18.58
CA HIS A 7 22.17 3.79 19.12
C HIS A 7 22.65 4.88 18.14
N TRP A 8 23.83 4.70 17.53
CA TRP A 8 24.35 5.68 16.57
C TRP A 8 23.51 5.73 15.29
N LEU A 9 23.09 4.58 14.75
CA LEU A 9 22.21 4.53 13.59
C LEU A 9 20.88 5.24 13.88
N THR A 10 20.30 5.02 15.05
CA THR A 10 19.08 5.72 15.46
C THR A 10 19.31 7.23 15.50
N LYS A 11 20.38 7.71 16.11
CA LYS A 11 20.69 9.15 16.14
C LYS A 11 20.87 9.78 14.76
N LEU A 12 21.48 9.05 13.82
CA LEU A 12 21.74 9.54 12.47
C LEU A 12 20.48 9.54 11.58
N THR A 13 19.49 8.69 11.90
CA THR A 13 18.33 8.46 11.04
C THR A 13 17.01 8.99 11.61
N THR A 14 17.01 9.46 12.87
CA THR A 14 15.82 10.02 13.52
C THR A 14 16.04 11.46 13.94
N TRP A 15 14.95 12.21 13.99
CA TRP A 15 14.88 13.53 14.57
C TRP A 15 13.82 13.55 15.67
N ARG A 16 14.18 13.95 16.88
CA ARG A 16 13.27 13.93 18.05
C ARG A 16 12.59 12.58 18.28
N TYR A 17 13.33 11.49 18.07
CA TYR A 17 12.85 10.11 18.18
C TYR A 17 11.83 9.67 17.13
N GLU A 18 11.66 10.43 16.06
CA GLU A 18 10.77 10.10 14.95
C GLU A 18 11.54 9.98 13.63
N LEU A 19 11.02 9.21 12.69
CA LEU A 19 11.56 9.15 11.33
C LEU A 19 11.15 10.43 10.58
N PRO A 20 12.08 11.27 10.14
CA PRO A 20 11.76 12.51 9.43
C PRO A 20 11.05 12.21 8.10
N GLN A 21 10.01 12.98 7.78
CA GLN A 21 9.36 12.87 6.48
C GLN A 21 10.27 13.39 5.36
N GLY A 22 10.26 12.68 4.22
CA GLY A 22 11.00 13.10 3.03
C GLY A 22 12.50 12.74 3.02
N THR A 23 13.02 12.07 4.04
CA THR A 23 14.40 11.60 4.01
C THR A 23 14.51 10.26 3.28
N PRO A 24 15.61 10.01 2.55
CA PRO A 24 15.81 8.75 1.81
C PRO A 24 15.79 7.50 2.69
N THR A 25 16.23 7.60 3.95
CA THR A 25 16.36 6.49 4.88
C THR A 25 15.06 6.12 5.57
N SER A 26 14.14 7.07 5.78
CA SER A 26 12.93 6.86 6.59
C SER A 26 12.03 5.75 6.05
N THR A 27 11.80 5.71 4.74
CA THR A 27 10.98 4.68 4.11
C THR A 27 11.58 3.28 4.26
N HIS A 28 12.91 3.17 4.10
CA HIS A 28 13.60 1.89 4.24
C HIS A 28 13.54 1.39 5.70
N ILE A 29 13.77 2.27 6.67
CA ILE A 29 13.69 1.92 8.09
C ILE A 29 12.25 1.54 8.47
N ALA A 30 11.25 2.31 8.03
CA ALA A 30 9.85 1.98 8.26
C ALA A 30 9.49 0.59 7.71
N ASN A 31 9.99 0.22 6.52
CA ASN A 31 9.77 -1.10 5.95
C ASN A 31 10.44 -2.21 6.78
N LEU A 32 11.66 -1.99 7.26
CA LEU A 32 12.35 -2.98 8.10
C LEU A 32 11.64 -3.18 9.45
N VAL A 33 11.18 -2.09 10.07
CA VAL A 33 10.46 -2.16 11.35
C VAL A 33 9.13 -2.87 11.22
N PHE A 34 8.47 -2.74 10.07
CA PHE A 34 7.16 -3.36 9.81
C PHE A 34 7.27 -4.82 9.30
N LEU A 35 8.47 -5.30 8.95
CA LEU A 35 8.69 -6.57 8.26
C LEU A 35 8.08 -7.77 8.99
N GLU A 36 8.24 -7.88 10.29
CA GLU A 36 7.69 -9.00 11.09
C GLU A 36 6.15 -8.98 11.06
N THR A 37 5.56 -7.80 11.12
CA THR A 37 4.12 -7.62 11.00
C THR A 37 3.63 -7.98 9.60
N ASP A 38 4.37 -7.59 8.55
CA ASP A 38 4.08 -7.97 7.16
C ASP A 38 4.03 -9.49 6.99
N ILE A 39 5.01 -10.22 7.54
CA ILE A 39 5.07 -11.69 7.45
C ILE A 39 3.81 -12.30 8.06
N LYS A 40 3.42 -11.88 9.27
CA LYS A 40 2.21 -12.37 9.94
C LYS A 40 0.92 -12.05 9.17
N LEU A 41 0.84 -10.84 8.60
CA LEU A 41 -0.30 -10.44 7.77
C LEU A 41 -0.38 -11.24 6.46
N ILE A 42 0.75 -11.47 5.80
CA ILE A 42 0.82 -12.29 4.58
C ILE A 42 0.36 -13.71 4.86
N ASP A 43 0.82 -14.32 5.95
CA ASP A 43 0.43 -15.68 6.33
C ASP A 43 -1.09 -15.79 6.60
N LEU A 44 -1.65 -14.83 7.35
CA LEU A 44 -3.09 -14.77 7.59
C LEU A 44 -3.86 -14.59 6.30
N CYS A 45 -3.46 -13.62 5.47
CA CYS A 45 -4.13 -13.30 4.21
C CYS A 45 -4.10 -14.47 3.22
N ASN A 46 -2.99 -15.18 3.10
CA ASN A 46 -2.86 -16.35 2.23
C ASN A 46 -3.81 -17.48 2.65
N LYS A 47 -3.97 -17.72 3.95
CA LYS A 47 -4.91 -18.74 4.47
C LYS A 47 -6.38 -18.45 4.09
N HIS A 48 -6.72 -17.18 3.92
CA HIS A 48 -8.10 -16.73 3.69
C HIS A 48 -8.35 -16.20 2.26
N GLY A 49 -7.40 -16.36 1.34
CA GLY A 49 -7.53 -15.89 -0.04
C GLY A 49 -7.67 -14.36 -0.15
N ILE A 50 -7.00 -13.62 0.75
CA ILE A 50 -6.96 -12.15 0.78
C ILE A 50 -5.65 -11.70 0.15
N THR A 51 -5.72 -10.74 -0.76
CA THR A 51 -4.53 -10.06 -1.26
C THR A 51 -4.19 -8.90 -0.34
N TYR A 52 -3.00 -8.94 0.23
CA TYR A 52 -2.43 -7.88 1.06
C TYR A 52 -1.38 -7.09 0.28
N THR A 53 -1.44 -5.78 0.39
CA THR A 53 -0.41 -4.86 -0.13
C THR A 53 -0.21 -3.72 0.85
N ARG A 54 1.01 -3.20 0.93
CA ARG A 54 1.35 -2.06 1.77
C ARG A 54 2.15 -1.02 0.99
N TYR A 55 1.81 0.24 1.20
CA TYR A 55 2.60 1.37 0.74
C TYR A 55 2.97 2.23 1.96
N VAL A 56 4.20 2.06 2.45
CA VAL A 56 4.74 2.67 3.69
C VAL A 56 3.84 2.36 4.90
N ASP A 57 2.94 3.26 5.27
CA ASP A 57 1.99 3.18 6.40
C ASP A 57 0.55 2.83 5.96
N ASP A 58 0.28 2.81 4.66
CA ASP A 58 -1.04 2.49 4.11
C ASP A 58 -1.15 0.99 3.80
N LEU A 59 -1.93 0.26 4.61
CA LEU A 59 -2.22 -1.16 4.41
C LEU A 59 -3.51 -1.33 3.61
N THR A 60 -3.48 -2.18 2.60
CA THR A 60 -4.64 -2.46 1.75
C THR A 60 -4.88 -3.97 1.67
N PHE A 61 -6.12 -4.36 1.91
CA PHE A 61 -6.58 -5.74 1.84
C PHE A 61 -7.69 -5.84 0.81
N SER A 62 -7.65 -6.84 -0.06
CA SER A 62 -8.68 -7.07 -1.07
C SER A 62 -8.96 -8.56 -1.26
N SER A 63 -10.24 -8.92 -1.47
CA SER A 63 -10.68 -10.28 -1.74
C SER A 63 -11.93 -10.26 -2.62
N GLN A 64 -12.18 -11.38 -3.31
CA GLN A 64 -13.44 -11.64 -4.01
C GLN A 64 -14.57 -11.99 -3.05
N GLN A 65 -14.23 -12.42 -1.83
CA GLN A 65 -15.17 -12.84 -0.80
C GLN A 65 -15.18 -11.82 0.35
N ASP A 66 -16.25 -11.81 1.12
CA ASP A 66 -16.36 -11.03 2.35
C ASP A 66 -15.43 -11.61 3.42
N PHE A 67 -14.52 -10.77 3.93
CA PHE A 67 -13.55 -11.14 4.97
C PHE A 67 -13.72 -10.34 6.28
N ARG A 68 -14.92 -9.77 6.53
CA ARG A 68 -15.19 -9.02 7.77
C ARG A 68 -14.96 -9.83 9.03
N HIS A 69 -15.17 -11.15 8.97
CA HIS A 69 -14.95 -12.06 10.09
C HIS A 69 -13.46 -12.15 10.53
N ILE A 70 -12.51 -11.76 9.66
CA ILE A 70 -11.07 -11.80 9.95
C ILE A 70 -10.52 -10.40 10.30
N LEU A 71 -11.31 -9.33 10.20
CA LEU A 71 -10.84 -7.97 10.43
C LEU A 71 -10.21 -7.80 11.82
N ASN A 72 -10.79 -8.42 12.85
CA ASN A 72 -10.24 -8.34 14.20
C ASN A 72 -8.86 -8.98 14.30
N ASP A 73 -8.62 -10.08 13.59
CA ASP A 73 -7.32 -10.75 13.58
C ASP A 73 -6.27 -9.89 12.86
N ILE A 74 -6.64 -9.28 11.72
CA ILE A 74 -5.78 -8.33 11.00
C ILE A 74 -5.41 -7.14 11.92
N LEU A 75 -6.40 -6.51 12.56
CA LEU A 75 -6.18 -5.38 13.45
C LEU A 75 -5.31 -5.77 14.67
N SER A 76 -5.53 -6.97 15.20
CA SER A 76 -4.76 -7.52 16.33
C SER A 76 -3.29 -7.73 15.96
N ILE A 77 -2.98 -8.27 14.78
CA ILE A 77 -1.59 -8.45 14.33
C ILE A 77 -0.87 -7.11 14.27
N VAL A 78 -1.52 -6.07 13.73
CA VAL A 78 -0.91 -4.73 13.62
C VAL A 78 -0.69 -4.11 14.99
N THR A 79 -1.68 -4.19 15.89
CA THR A 79 -1.57 -3.59 17.24
C THR A 79 -0.58 -4.33 18.13
N LEU A 80 -0.53 -5.67 18.06
CA LEU A 80 0.47 -6.49 18.74
C LEU A 80 1.89 -6.24 18.20
N GLY A 81 2.02 -5.83 16.94
CA GLY A 81 3.28 -5.35 16.37
C GLY A 81 3.73 -3.98 16.91
N GLY A 82 2.98 -3.36 17.80
CA GLY A 82 3.29 -2.06 18.41
C GLY A 82 2.82 -0.86 17.58
N PHE A 83 2.06 -1.06 16.51
CA PHE A 83 1.60 0.03 15.64
C PHE A 83 0.21 0.55 16.06
N LYS A 84 0.03 1.87 15.92
CA LYS A 84 -1.25 2.53 16.19
C LYS A 84 -2.08 2.63 14.91
N LEU A 85 -3.33 2.20 14.99
CA LEU A 85 -4.28 2.28 13.88
C LEU A 85 -5.01 3.62 13.88
N SER A 86 -5.16 4.21 12.69
CA SER A 86 -6.02 5.36 12.50
C SER A 86 -7.44 4.91 12.15
N TYR A 87 -8.25 4.63 13.16
CA TYR A 87 -9.63 4.16 12.96
C TYR A 87 -10.47 5.10 12.07
N ARG A 88 -10.20 6.40 12.10
CA ARG A 88 -10.87 7.38 11.21
C ARG A 88 -10.55 7.13 9.72
N LYS A 89 -9.36 6.61 9.41
CA LYS A 89 -8.92 6.31 8.04
C LYS A 89 -9.22 4.87 7.65
N THR A 90 -9.48 3.98 8.62
CA THR A 90 -9.79 2.57 8.36
C THR A 90 -11.18 2.47 7.75
N LYS A 91 -11.28 1.88 6.55
CA LYS A 91 -12.53 1.75 5.80
C LYS A 91 -12.66 0.34 5.26
N TYR A 92 -13.89 -0.16 5.26
CA TYR A 92 -14.27 -1.40 4.59
C TYR A 92 -15.38 -1.08 3.59
N SER A 93 -15.07 -1.16 2.30
CA SER A 93 -16.06 -0.94 1.25
C SER A 93 -15.62 -1.58 -0.08
N GLY A 94 -16.57 -1.82 -0.99
CA GLY A 94 -16.29 -2.38 -2.31
C GLY A 94 -15.57 -1.42 -3.27
N ASN A 95 -15.75 -0.11 -3.09
CA ASN A 95 -15.11 0.93 -3.90
C ASN A 95 -14.33 1.86 -2.99
N GLN A 96 -13.05 2.03 -3.24
CA GLN A 96 -12.17 2.86 -2.42
C GLN A 96 -11.18 3.65 -3.28
N THR A 97 -10.72 4.77 -2.73
CA THR A 97 -9.55 5.48 -3.28
C THR A 97 -8.31 5.03 -2.51
N ILE A 98 -7.38 4.41 -3.22
CA ILE A 98 -6.13 3.86 -2.66
C ILE A 98 -4.97 4.59 -3.32
N THR A 99 -4.11 5.24 -2.54
CA THR A 99 -2.95 6.02 -3.03
C THR A 99 -3.30 6.95 -4.20
N GLY A 100 -4.46 7.60 -4.13
CA GLY A 100 -4.91 8.56 -5.15
C GLY A 100 -5.51 7.93 -6.41
N ILE A 101 -5.83 6.63 -6.41
CA ILE A 101 -6.50 5.92 -7.52
C ILE A 101 -7.83 5.36 -7.01
N ASN A 102 -8.90 5.58 -7.75
CA ASN A 102 -10.19 4.97 -7.47
C ASN A 102 -10.19 3.51 -7.94
N VAL A 103 -10.41 2.61 -7.00
CA VAL A 103 -10.47 1.15 -7.23
C VAL A 103 -11.93 0.70 -7.16
N PHE A 104 -12.39 0.07 -8.22
CA PHE A 104 -13.70 -0.54 -8.35
C PHE A 104 -13.55 -2.05 -8.53
N LEU A 105 -14.63 -2.80 -8.50
CA LEU A 105 -14.62 -4.26 -8.61
C LEU A 105 -13.81 -4.76 -9.82
N ASN A 106 -14.02 -4.18 -11.00
CA ASN A 106 -13.41 -4.64 -12.26
C ASN A 106 -12.55 -3.59 -12.97
N LYS A 107 -12.38 -2.41 -12.41
CA LYS A 107 -11.60 -1.32 -13.01
C LYS A 107 -10.96 -0.43 -11.97
N ILE A 108 -9.94 0.29 -12.42
CA ILE A 108 -9.38 1.44 -11.70
C ILE A 108 -9.57 2.69 -12.55
N ASP A 109 -9.68 3.84 -11.90
CA ASP A 109 -9.76 5.15 -12.60
C ASP A 109 -9.10 6.24 -11.72
N ALA A 110 -8.82 7.38 -12.33
CA ALA A 110 -8.33 8.54 -11.60
C ALA A 110 -9.47 9.20 -10.80
N PRO A 111 -9.14 9.94 -9.73
CA PRO A 111 -10.11 10.79 -9.03
C PRO A 111 -10.72 11.84 -9.97
N GLU A 112 -11.95 12.24 -9.68
CA GLU A 112 -12.72 13.18 -10.51
C GLU A 112 -11.97 14.48 -10.84
N LYS A 113 -11.28 15.05 -9.84
CA LYS A 113 -10.42 16.23 -10.03
C LYS A 113 -9.33 16.07 -11.10
N ILE A 114 -8.79 14.86 -11.26
CA ILE A 114 -7.79 14.56 -12.29
C ILE A 114 -8.45 14.40 -13.65
N ILE A 115 -9.62 13.77 -13.69
CA ILE A 115 -10.42 13.61 -14.90
C ILE A 115 -10.84 14.99 -15.44
N GLU A 116 -11.30 15.89 -14.59
CA GLU A 116 -11.65 17.27 -14.95
C GLU A 116 -10.44 18.02 -15.52
N LYS A 117 -9.26 17.94 -14.87
CA LYS A 117 -8.03 18.55 -15.36
C LYS A 117 -7.59 17.98 -16.71
N ALA A 118 -7.68 16.66 -16.89
CA ALA A 118 -7.38 16.02 -18.17
C ALA A 118 -8.34 16.45 -19.29
N ASN A 119 -9.62 16.66 -18.97
CA ASN A 119 -10.60 17.18 -19.92
C ASN A 119 -10.31 18.64 -20.29
N ALA A 120 -9.95 19.48 -19.32
CA ALA A 120 -9.53 20.86 -19.56
C ALA A 120 -8.29 20.94 -20.46
N GLU A 121 -7.28 20.05 -20.26
CA GLU A 121 -6.10 19.97 -21.13
C GLU A 121 -6.42 19.60 -22.57
N LYS A 122 -7.48 18.81 -22.81
CA LYS A 122 -7.92 18.45 -24.17
C LYS A 122 -8.53 19.65 -24.91
N VAL A 123 -9.20 20.52 -24.17
CA VAL A 123 -9.80 21.75 -24.71
C VAL A 123 -8.73 22.80 -24.98
N THR A 124 -7.79 22.95 -24.06
CA THR A 124 -6.66 23.87 -24.21
C THR A 124 -5.59 23.17 -25.06
N LYS A 125 -5.31 23.65 -26.28
CA LYS A 125 -4.27 23.08 -27.17
C LYS A 125 -2.83 23.22 -26.59
N SER A 126 -2.64 22.81 -25.34
CA SER A 126 -1.34 22.82 -24.67
C SER A 126 -0.40 21.77 -25.26
N SER A 127 0.86 22.10 -25.43
CA SER A 127 1.91 21.17 -25.90
C SER A 127 2.19 20.05 -24.88
N THR A 128 1.95 20.29 -23.57
CA THR A 128 2.12 19.32 -22.49
C THR A 128 0.77 18.93 -21.92
N LYS A 129 0.52 17.61 -21.83
CA LYS A 129 -0.75 17.05 -21.33
C LYS A 129 -0.50 16.07 -20.17
N PRO A 130 0.06 16.51 -19.03
CA PRO A 130 0.47 15.62 -17.95
C PRO A 130 -0.72 14.87 -17.33
N PHE A 131 -1.87 15.52 -17.15
CA PHE A 131 -3.06 14.88 -16.56
C PHE A 131 -3.73 13.91 -17.53
N THR A 132 -3.77 14.24 -18.83
CA THR A 132 -4.27 13.33 -19.87
C THR A 132 -3.39 12.08 -19.93
N ASN A 133 -2.06 12.23 -19.98
CA ASN A 133 -1.13 11.09 -20.00
C ASN A 133 -1.25 10.22 -18.74
N TYR A 134 -1.40 10.84 -17.58
CA TYR A 134 -1.59 10.12 -16.32
C TYR A 134 -2.90 9.31 -16.34
N LEU A 135 -4.02 9.92 -16.77
CA LEU A 135 -5.32 9.25 -16.89
C LEU A 135 -5.27 8.07 -17.87
N ASP A 136 -4.63 8.27 -19.03
CA ASP A 136 -4.49 7.22 -20.05
C ASP A 136 -3.64 6.05 -19.53
N ASN A 137 -2.59 6.31 -18.77
CA ASN A 137 -1.77 5.27 -18.16
C ASN A 137 -2.55 4.44 -17.12
N ILE A 138 -3.35 5.08 -16.26
CA ILE A 138 -4.25 4.35 -15.34
C ILE A 138 -5.22 3.48 -16.13
N ARG A 139 -5.86 4.02 -17.15
CA ARG A 139 -6.88 3.30 -17.94
C ARG A 139 -6.31 2.19 -18.81
N LYS A 140 -5.07 2.30 -19.27
CA LYS A 140 -4.36 1.20 -19.96
C LYS A 140 -4.27 -0.06 -19.11
N THR A 141 -4.09 0.09 -17.80
CA THR A 141 -4.00 -1.04 -16.86
C THR A 141 -5.29 -1.88 -16.82
N ASN A 142 -6.46 -1.27 -17.11
CA ASN A 142 -7.74 -1.99 -17.20
C ASN A 142 -7.83 -2.89 -18.44
N ARG A 143 -7.06 -2.61 -19.49
CA ARG A 143 -7.08 -3.34 -20.78
C ARG A 143 -6.13 -4.55 -20.77
N THR A 144 -5.14 -4.55 -19.90
CA THR A 144 -4.22 -5.67 -19.75
C THR A 144 -4.93 -6.79 -18.97
N LYS A 145 -5.17 -7.95 -19.59
CA LYS A 145 -5.64 -9.14 -18.88
C LYS A 145 -4.68 -9.40 -17.74
N ARG A 146 -5.16 -9.33 -16.49
CA ARG A 146 -4.37 -9.68 -15.31
C ARG A 146 -3.89 -11.11 -15.49
N LYS A 147 -2.58 -11.33 -15.63
CA LYS A 147 -2.00 -12.66 -15.41
C LYS A 147 -2.32 -13.03 -13.96
N PRO A 148 -2.77 -14.27 -13.68
CA PRO A 148 -2.91 -14.71 -12.30
C PRO A 148 -1.57 -14.48 -11.59
N ALA A 149 -1.61 -13.97 -10.37
CA ALA A 149 -0.42 -13.79 -9.56
C ALA A 149 0.30 -15.12 -9.46
N THR A 150 1.51 -15.18 -10.00
CA THR A 150 2.38 -16.34 -9.84
C THR A 150 2.71 -16.40 -8.36
N ASN A 151 2.25 -17.42 -7.66
CA ASN A 151 2.65 -17.70 -6.29
C ASN A 151 4.18 -17.80 -6.30
N ILE A 152 4.83 -16.77 -5.76
CA ILE A 152 6.24 -16.86 -5.41
C ILE A 152 6.26 -17.73 -4.16
N GLY A 153 6.40 -19.05 -4.38
CA GLY A 153 6.65 -19.99 -3.32
C GLY A 153 7.96 -19.59 -2.65
N ILE A 154 7.89 -19.20 -1.38
CA ILE A 154 9.07 -19.19 -0.53
C ILE A 154 9.45 -20.66 -0.39
N ALA A 155 10.51 -21.07 -1.08
CA ALA A 155 11.08 -22.38 -0.90
C ALA A 155 11.55 -22.49 0.56
N ASN A 156 10.88 -23.34 1.35
CA ASN A 156 11.40 -23.80 2.62
C ASN A 156 12.68 -24.59 2.32
N SER A 157 13.83 -23.96 2.50
CA SER A 157 15.07 -24.70 2.66
C SER A 157 15.08 -25.26 4.08
N GLY A 158 14.52 -26.46 4.24
CA GLY A 158 14.75 -27.28 5.43
C GLY A 158 16.18 -27.82 5.37
N ALA A 159 16.93 -27.63 6.43
CA ALA A 159 17.90 -28.51 7.03
C ALA A 159 18.34 -27.87 8.35
#